data_90813d19ead49932bb87b36c44400fb9
#
_entry.id   90813d19ead49932bb87b36c44400fb9
#
_cell.length_a   1.000
_cell.length_b   1.000
_cell.length_c   1.000
_cell.angle_alpha   90.00
_cell.angle_beta   90.00
_cell.angle_gamma   90.00
#
_symmetry.space_group_name_H-M   'P 1'
#
loop_
_entity.id
_entity.type
_entity.pdbx_description
1 polymer ?
#
loop_
_entity_poly.entity_id
_entity_poly.type
_entity_poly.pdbx_seq_one_letter_code
_entity_poly.pdbx_strand_id
1 'polypeptide(L)'
;MVLFTKHHLTFMSSETINDNKIASIASIKASNDVDLVRSYLRDIGRVPLLSHEQEITLGRQVQEYMEVERTELEIIELTGDKPSVDELSAKLNLSSSIIKKRLRAGQRSKEIMVSANLRLVVIVAKKYTKRNMELLDLIQEGTIGFVR
;
A
#
# COMPACT_ATOMS: atom_id res chain seq x y z
N MET A 1 15.84 5.29 -15.61
CA MET A 1 16.78 6.42 -15.64
C MET A 1 16.03 7.60 -16.24
N VAL A 2 15.43 8.43 -15.41
CA VAL A 2 14.72 9.65 -15.84
C VAL A 2 15.47 10.83 -15.27
N LEU A 3 16.08 11.59 -16.14
CA LEU A 3 16.82 12.82 -15.89
C LEU A 3 15.84 13.92 -15.43
N PHE A 4 15.95 14.33 -14.19
CA PHE A 4 15.36 15.57 -13.72
C PHE A 4 16.32 16.72 -14.06
N THR A 5 15.99 17.48 -15.07
CA THR A 5 16.68 18.70 -15.47
C THR A 5 16.50 19.78 -14.40
N LYS A 6 17.62 20.16 -13.79
CA LYS A 6 17.80 21.43 -13.08
C LYS A 6 17.66 22.59 -14.07
N HIS A 7 16.62 23.37 -13.96
CA HIS A 7 16.62 24.80 -14.34
C HIS A 7 15.36 25.47 -13.83
N HIS A 8 15.45 26.28 -12.83
CA HIS A 8 15.00 27.66 -12.69
C HIS A 8 15.01 28.08 -11.21
N LEU A 9 16.21 28.37 -10.72
CA LEU A 9 16.39 29.26 -9.59
C LEU A 9 16.64 30.67 -10.17
N THR A 10 15.56 31.38 -10.45
CA THR A 10 15.62 32.84 -10.69
C THR A 10 15.18 33.53 -9.41
N PHE A 11 16.18 34.04 -8.74
CA PHE A 11 16.21 35.24 -7.92
C PHE A 11 14.87 35.99 -7.84
N MET A 12 14.17 35.90 -6.71
CA MET A 12 13.18 36.89 -6.30
C MET A 12 13.58 37.47 -4.95
N SER A 13 13.73 38.77 -4.97
CA SER A 13 14.01 39.71 -3.91
C SER A 13 13.40 39.36 -2.57
N SER A 14 14.14 39.68 -1.52
CA SER A 14 13.74 39.73 -0.12
C SER A 14 12.43 40.56 0.09
N GLU A 15 11.29 39.91 -0.06
CA GLU A 15 10.07 40.35 0.61
C GLU A 15 10.07 39.73 1.99
N THR A 16 10.07 40.55 3.01
CA THR A 16 9.80 40.18 4.41
C THR A 16 8.49 39.42 4.45
N ILE A 17 8.60 38.09 4.52
CA ILE A 17 7.43 37.21 4.68
C ILE A 17 6.85 37.54 6.04
N ASN A 18 5.69 38.17 6.05
CA ASN A 18 4.99 38.61 7.25
C ASN A 18 4.58 37.36 8.05
N ASP A 19 5.00 37.27 9.32
CA ASP A 19 4.74 36.12 10.21
C ASP A 19 3.26 35.74 10.29
N ASN A 20 2.35 36.70 10.12
CA ASN A 20 0.92 36.47 9.99
C ASN A 20 0.52 35.64 8.77
N LYS A 21 1.25 35.74 7.65
CA LYS A 21 0.98 34.99 6.43
C LYS A 21 1.46 33.54 6.56
N ILE A 22 2.58 33.33 7.26
CA ILE A 22 3.10 31.98 7.57
C ILE A 22 2.16 31.29 8.53
N ALA A 23 1.68 31.95 9.59
CA ALA A 23 0.72 31.39 10.54
C ALA A 23 -0.62 31.03 9.88
N SER A 24 -1.11 31.86 8.94
CA SER A 24 -2.34 31.56 8.19
C SER A 24 -2.19 30.38 7.24
N ILE A 25 -1.06 30.26 6.53
CA ILE A 25 -0.77 29.12 5.66
C ILE A 25 -0.61 27.83 6.45
N ALA A 26 0.08 27.87 7.59
CA ALA A 26 0.23 26.74 8.49
C ALA A 26 -1.12 26.29 9.08
N SER A 27 -2.00 27.23 9.43
CA SER A 27 -3.35 26.94 9.92
C SER A 27 -4.24 26.32 8.86
N ILE A 28 -4.18 26.79 7.60
CA ILE A 28 -4.92 26.24 6.46
C ILE A 28 -4.41 24.81 6.14
N LYS A 29 -3.11 24.60 6.17
CA LYS A 29 -2.52 23.27 5.95
C LYS A 29 -2.93 22.30 7.04
N ALA A 30 -2.85 22.68 8.29
CA ALA A 30 -3.28 21.84 9.42
C ALA A 30 -4.77 21.50 9.37
N SER A 31 -5.65 22.44 8.95
CA SER A 31 -7.08 22.17 8.81
C SER A 31 -7.37 21.18 7.66
N ASN A 32 -6.68 21.30 6.54
CA ASN A 32 -6.82 20.40 5.41
C ASN A 32 -6.35 18.97 5.76
N ASP A 33 -5.25 18.83 6.50
CA ASP A 33 -4.73 17.54 6.96
C ASP A 33 -5.72 16.85 7.92
N VAL A 34 -6.35 17.61 8.83
CA VAL A 34 -7.37 17.08 9.74
C VAL A 34 -8.60 16.60 8.98
N ASP A 35 -9.06 17.35 7.97
CA ASP A 35 -10.22 16.95 7.17
C ASP A 35 -9.92 15.75 6.30
N LEU A 36 -8.70 15.64 5.77
CA LEU A 36 -8.24 14.49 5.00
C LEU A 36 -8.21 13.22 5.86
N VAL A 37 -7.63 13.29 7.05
CA VAL A 37 -7.62 12.18 8.02
C VAL A 37 -9.04 11.78 8.41
N ARG A 38 -9.92 12.75 8.66
CA ARG A 38 -11.33 12.48 9.01
C ARG A 38 -12.07 11.78 7.87
N SER A 39 -11.88 12.23 6.64
CA SER A 39 -12.47 11.59 5.45
C SER A 39 -11.99 10.15 5.30
N TYR A 40 -10.68 9.94 5.40
CA TYR A 40 -10.07 8.61 5.34
C TYR A 40 -10.64 7.66 6.41
N LEU A 41 -10.70 8.10 7.69
CA LEU A 41 -11.24 7.30 8.79
C LEU A 41 -12.73 6.95 8.58
N ARG A 42 -13.50 7.85 7.98
CA ARG A 42 -14.89 7.59 7.63
C ARG A 42 -15.02 6.54 6.53
N ASP A 43 -14.15 6.58 5.52
CA ASP A 43 -14.19 5.68 4.38
C ASP A 43 -13.78 4.25 4.77
N ILE A 44 -12.71 4.08 5.54
CA ILE A 44 -12.36 2.75 6.08
C ILE A 44 -13.42 2.21 7.06
N GLY A 45 -14.15 3.11 7.71
CA GLY A 45 -15.27 2.76 8.60
C GLY A 45 -16.43 2.04 7.88
N ARG A 46 -16.58 2.25 6.57
CA ARG A 46 -17.63 1.63 5.74
C ARG A 46 -17.30 0.21 5.30
N VAL A 47 -16.02 -0.18 5.33
CA VAL A 47 -15.59 -1.52 4.95
C VAL A 47 -16.10 -2.52 6.01
N PRO A 48 -16.88 -3.54 5.63
CA PRO A 48 -17.36 -4.55 6.57
C PRO A 48 -16.19 -5.38 7.12
N LEU A 49 -16.34 -5.85 8.35
CA LEU A 49 -15.40 -6.81 8.94
C LEU A 49 -15.61 -8.18 8.30
N LEU A 50 -14.53 -8.92 8.16
CA LEU A 50 -14.58 -10.30 7.67
C LEU A 50 -15.08 -11.23 8.79
N SER A 51 -15.86 -12.25 8.39
CA SER A 51 -16.14 -13.38 9.28
C SER A 51 -14.94 -14.33 9.32
N HIS A 52 -14.86 -15.15 10.37
CA HIS A 52 -13.78 -16.14 10.50
C HIS A 52 -13.70 -17.09 9.29
N GLU A 53 -14.83 -17.52 8.74
CA GLU A 53 -14.87 -18.37 7.54
C GLU A 53 -14.33 -17.65 6.30
N GLN A 54 -14.66 -16.36 6.17
CA GLN A 54 -14.11 -15.51 5.09
C GLN A 54 -12.61 -15.34 5.22
N GLU A 55 -12.10 -15.09 6.43
CA GLU A 55 -10.65 -14.99 6.69
C GLU A 55 -9.91 -16.27 6.30
N ILE A 56 -10.43 -17.44 6.67
CA ILE A 56 -9.82 -18.72 6.29
C ILE A 56 -9.82 -18.91 4.78
N THR A 57 -10.93 -18.59 4.12
CA THR A 57 -11.06 -18.77 2.67
C THR A 57 -10.13 -17.82 1.90
N LEU A 58 -10.13 -16.55 2.28
CA LEU A 58 -9.24 -15.53 1.67
C LEU A 58 -7.77 -15.84 1.97
N GLY A 59 -7.45 -16.24 3.20
CA GLY A 59 -6.10 -16.63 3.61
C GLY A 59 -5.54 -17.78 2.76
N ARG A 60 -6.36 -18.79 2.47
CA ARG A 60 -5.98 -19.89 1.58
C ARG A 60 -5.68 -19.40 0.17
N GLN A 61 -6.51 -18.53 -0.38
CA GLN A 61 -6.30 -17.95 -1.72
C GLN A 61 -5.03 -17.10 -1.78
N VAL A 62 -4.73 -16.36 -0.71
CA VAL A 62 -3.47 -15.60 -0.60
C VAL A 62 -2.27 -16.53 -0.51
N GLN A 63 -2.35 -17.64 0.24
CA GLN A 63 -1.27 -18.62 0.28
C GLN A 63 -0.98 -19.26 -1.07
N GLU A 64 -2.03 -19.65 -1.82
CA GLU A 64 -1.89 -20.17 -3.18
C GLU A 64 -1.27 -19.15 -4.14
N TYR A 65 -1.60 -17.88 -3.98
CA TYR A 65 -1.00 -16.78 -4.74
C TYR A 65 0.48 -16.61 -4.40
N MET A 66 0.82 -16.58 -3.11
CA MET A 66 2.20 -16.43 -2.64
C MET A 66 3.10 -17.60 -3.07
N GLU A 67 2.56 -18.81 -3.18
CA GLU A 67 3.28 -19.97 -3.73
C GLU A 67 3.71 -19.73 -5.18
N VAL A 68 2.80 -19.21 -6.02
CA VAL A 68 3.11 -18.87 -7.41
C VAL A 68 4.12 -17.72 -7.49
N GLU A 69 3.93 -16.67 -6.69
CA GLU A 69 4.82 -15.50 -6.64
C GLU A 69 6.23 -15.88 -6.18
N ARG A 70 6.36 -16.74 -5.17
CA ARG A 70 7.65 -17.26 -4.70
C ARG A 70 8.37 -18.06 -5.79
N THR A 71 7.64 -18.92 -6.50
CA THR A 71 8.20 -19.70 -7.63
C THR A 71 8.64 -18.80 -8.77
N GLU A 72 7.89 -17.72 -9.05
CA GLU A 72 8.28 -16.71 -10.04
C GLU A 72 9.58 -16.03 -9.65
N LEU A 73 9.73 -15.60 -8.38
CA LEU A 73 10.96 -14.98 -7.87
C LEU A 73 12.16 -15.92 -7.92
N GLU A 74 12.00 -17.20 -7.56
CA GLU A 74 13.05 -18.20 -7.65
C GLU A 74 13.55 -18.38 -9.10
N ILE A 75 12.66 -18.34 -10.09
CA ILE A 75 13.06 -18.44 -11.50
C ILE A 75 13.80 -17.17 -11.93
N ILE A 76 13.30 -15.99 -11.54
CA ILE A 76 13.97 -14.72 -11.84
C ILE A 76 15.38 -14.68 -11.25
N GLU A 77 15.57 -15.14 -10.02
CA GLU A 77 16.90 -15.22 -9.39
C GLU A 77 17.88 -16.14 -10.15
N LEU A 78 17.36 -17.23 -10.75
CA LEU A 78 18.17 -18.18 -11.47
C LEU A 78 18.45 -17.79 -12.93
N THR A 79 17.49 -17.19 -13.61
CA THR A 79 17.55 -16.90 -15.06
C THR A 79 17.79 -15.43 -15.38
N GLY A 80 17.48 -14.53 -14.44
CA GLY A 80 17.49 -13.08 -14.66
C GLY A 80 16.26 -12.54 -15.39
N ASP A 81 15.39 -13.40 -15.92
CA ASP A 81 14.23 -13.05 -16.71
C ASP A 81 12.92 -13.47 -16.03
N LYS A 82 11.84 -12.74 -16.33
CA LYS A 82 10.50 -13.07 -15.86
C LYS A 82 9.97 -14.32 -16.56
N PRO A 83 9.59 -15.39 -15.81
CA PRO A 83 9.10 -16.62 -16.41
C PRO A 83 7.76 -16.44 -17.11
N SER A 84 7.56 -17.22 -18.16
CA SER A 84 6.28 -17.38 -18.81
C SER A 84 5.30 -18.19 -17.94
N VAL A 85 4.00 -18.08 -18.23
CA VAL A 85 2.99 -18.88 -17.52
C VAL A 85 3.20 -20.39 -17.74
N ASP A 86 3.77 -20.78 -18.88
CA ASP A 86 4.02 -22.17 -19.19
C ASP A 86 5.22 -22.74 -18.41
N GLU A 87 6.24 -21.95 -18.16
CA GLU A 87 7.36 -22.31 -17.27
C GLU A 87 6.92 -22.46 -15.81
N LEU A 88 6.07 -21.53 -15.32
CA LEU A 88 5.45 -21.66 -14.00
C LEU A 88 4.56 -22.91 -13.92
N SER A 89 3.83 -23.21 -15.00
CA SER A 89 2.99 -24.39 -15.15
C SER A 89 3.81 -25.68 -15.01
N ALA A 90 4.94 -25.75 -15.69
CA ALA A 90 5.85 -26.89 -15.62
C ALA A 90 6.46 -27.06 -14.22
N LYS A 91 6.92 -25.97 -13.59
CA LYS A 91 7.57 -26.00 -12.27
C LYS A 91 6.60 -26.33 -11.13
N LEU A 92 5.38 -25.79 -11.18
CA LEU A 92 4.33 -26.04 -10.17
C LEU A 92 3.49 -27.29 -10.44
N ASN A 93 3.67 -27.92 -11.59
CA ASN A 93 2.88 -29.06 -12.05
C ASN A 93 1.36 -28.77 -12.06
N LEU A 94 0.99 -27.53 -12.46
CA LEU A 94 -0.37 -27.01 -12.54
C LEU A 94 -0.67 -26.52 -13.96
N SER A 95 -1.92 -26.59 -14.39
CA SER A 95 -2.28 -26.03 -15.69
C SER A 95 -2.19 -24.50 -15.70
N SER A 96 -1.84 -23.91 -16.86
CA SER A 96 -1.76 -22.44 -17.05
C SER A 96 -3.08 -21.73 -16.68
N SER A 97 -4.23 -22.41 -16.85
CA SER A 97 -5.54 -21.89 -16.44
C SER A 97 -5.66 -21.77 -14.92
N ILE A 98 -5.18 -22.77 -14.16
CA ILE A 98 -5.20 -22.77 -12.71
C ILE A 98 -4.28 -21.68 -12.18
N ILE A 99 -3.07 -21.50 -12.75
CA ILE A 99 -2.13 -20.43 -12.35
C ILE A 99 -2.77 -19.06 -12.53
N LYS A 100 -3.36 -18.79 -13.70
CA LYS A 100 -4.06 -17.52 -13.96
C LYS A 100 -5.22 -17.28 -12.99
N LYS A 101 -5.95 -18.35 -12.62
CA LYS A 101 -7.03 -18.27 -11.63
C LYS A 101 -6.48 -17.96 -10.23
N ARG A 102 -5.42 -18.64 -9.78
CA ARG A 102 -4.77 -18.40 -8.49
C ARG A 102 -4.25 -16.98 -8.37
N LEU A 103 -3.57 -16.47 -9.40
CA LEU A 103 -3.06 -15.10 -9.42
C LEU A 103 -4.17 -14.07 -9.28
N ARG A 104 -5.27 -14.20 -10.04
CA ARG A 104 -6.40 -13.26 -9.98
C ARG A 104 -7.17 -13.36 -8.65
N ALA A 105 -7.43 -14.59 -8.17
CA ALA A 105 -8.16 -14.80 -6.93
C ALA A 105 -7.34 -14.31 -5.73
N GLY A 106 -6.05 -14.66 -5.67
CA GLY A 106 -5.18 -14.27 -4.58
C GLY A 106 -4.95 -12.76 -4.49
N GLN A 107 -4.77 -12.08 -5.64
CA GLN A 107 -4.66 -10.63 -5.68
C GLN A 107 -5.90 -9.95 -5.07
N ARG A 108 -7.10 -10.37 -5.49
CA ARG A 108 -8.37 -9.85 -4.94
C ARG A 108 -8.51 -10.14 -3.45
N SER A 109 -8.14 -11.35 -3.03
CA SER A 109 -8.22 -11.75 -1.62
C SER A 109 -7.28 -10.95 -0.75
N LYS A 110 -6.07 -10.65 -1.23
CA LYS A 110 -5.09 -9.79 -0.59
C LYS A 110 -5.67 -8.38 -0.39
N GLU A 111 -6.26 -7.79 -1.42
CA GLU A 111 -6.92 -6.47 -1.37
C GLU A 111 -8.08 -6.43 -0.36
N ILE A 112 -8.94 -7.46 -0.34
CA ILE A 112 -10.06 -7.56 0.60
C ILE A 112 -9.54 -7.68 2.04
N MET A 113 -8.56 -8.55 2.29
CA MET A 113 -7.97 -8.74 3.62
C MET A 113 -7.32 -7.46 4.14
N VAL A 114 -6.56 -6.75 3.29
CA VAL A 114 -5.95 -5.47 3.66
C VAL A 114 -7.03 -4.45 3.99
N SER A 115 -8.03 -4.28 3.12
CA SER A 115 -9.10 -3.29 3.30
C SER A 115 -9.89 -3.53 4.59
N ALA A 116 -10.22 -4.78 4.92
CA ALA A 116 -10.94 -5.13 6.13
C ALA A 116 -10.11 -4.86 7.42
N ASN A 117 -8.78 -4.94 7.32
CA ASN A 117 -7.85 -4.75 8.44
C ASN A 117 -7.30 -3.32 8.57
N LEU A 118 -7.66 -2.37 7.69
CA LEU A 118 -7.18 -0.98 7.77
C LEU A 118 -7.47 -0.33 9.13
N ARG A 119 -8.58 -0.67 9.78
CA ARG A 119 -8.90 -0.19 11.14
C ARG A 119 -7.84 -0.60 12.16
N LEU A 120 -7.35 -1.85 12.06
CA LEU A 120 -6.28 -2.35 12.92
C LEU A 120 -4.98 -1.58 12.66
N VAL A 121 -4.63 -1.37 11.39
CA VAL A 121 -3.46 -0.58 10.98
C VAL A 121 -3.52 0.83 11.59
N VAL A 122 -4.68 1.49 11.53
CA VAL A 122 -4.88 2.82 12.15
C VAL A 122 -4.69 2.80 13.66
N ILE A 123 -5.21 1.78 14.36
CA ILE A 123 -5.04 1.65 15.82
C ILE A 123 -3.56 1.51 16.18
N VAL A 124 -2.82 0.74 15.40
CA VAL A 124 -1.37 0.58 15.58
C VAL A 124 -0.65 1.89 15.26
N ALA A 125 -0.91 2.50 14.09
CA ALA A 125 -0.29 3.74 13.65
C ALA A 125 -0.45 4.88 14.68
N LYS A 126 -1.62 5.02 15.30
CA LYS A 126 -1.89 6.02 16.35
C LYS A 126 -0.92 5.94 17.53
N LYS A 127 -0.36 4.77 17.85
CA LYS A 127 0.62 4.62 18.94
C LYS A 127 1.97 5.26 18.61
N TYR A 128 2.26 5.47 17.32
CA TYR A 128 3.54 5.96 16.82
C TYR A 128 3.51 7.44 16.39
N THR A 129 2.36 8.11 16.40
CA THR A 129 2.22 9.52 16.00
C THR A 129 3.08 10.52 16.81
N LYS A 130 3.54 10.12 18.01
CA LYS A 130 4.41 10.96 18.86
C LYS A 130 5.86 11.09 18.34
N ARG A 131 6.22 10.48 17.21
CA ARG A 131 7.58 10.43 16.67
C ARG A 131 7.81 11.34 15.45
N ASN A 132 7.11 12.47 15.37
CA ASN A 132 7.22 13.46 14.27
C ASN A 132 6.91 12.90 12.86
N MET A 133 6.08 11.88 12.77
CA MET A 133 5.55 11.38 11.49
C MET A 133 4.05 11.64 11.41
N GLU A 134 3.57 12.00 10.24
CA GLU A 134 2.14 12.18 9.99
C GLU A 134 1.39 10.85 10.09
N LEU A 135 0.14 10.90 10.60
CA LEU A 135 -0.67 9.69 10.79
C LEU A 135 -0.90 8.94 9.47
N LEU A 136 -1.11 9.65 8.36
CA LEU A 136 -1.34 9.03 7.06
C LEU A 136 -0.11 8.28 6.54
N ASP A 137 1.09 8.82 6.76
CA ASP A 137 2.34 8.15 6.39
C ASP A 137 2.54 6.87 7.21
N LEU A 138 2.27 6.93 8.52
CA LEU A 138 2.31 5.76 9.39
C LEU A 138 1.31 4.68 8.98
N ILE A 139 0.13 5.08 8.51
CA ILE A 139 -0.88 4.15 8.00
C ILE A 139 -0.41 3.50 6.69
N GLN A 140 0.20 4.25 5.78
CA GLN A 140 0.75 3.70 4.53
C GLN A 140 1.85 2.67 4.82
N GLU A 141 2.81 3.01 5.66
CA GLU A 141 3.88 2.08 6.07
C GLU A 141 3.33 0.84 6.78
N GLY A 142 2.36 1.03 7.68
CA GLY A 142 1.68 -0.07 8.36
C GLY A 142 0.92 -0.98 7.40
N THR A 143 0.32 -0.41 6.35
CA THR A 143 -0.39 -1.18 5.31
C THR A 143 0.57 -2.00 4.46
N ILE A 144 1.72 -1.43 4.08
CA ILE A 144 2.79 -2.14 3.35
C ILE A 144 3.32 -3.30 4.19
N GLY A 145 3.55 -3.09 5.49
CA GLY A 145 3.98 -4.14 6.40
C GLY A 145 2.96 -5.27 6.58
N PHE A 146 1.67 -4.98 6.46
CA PHE A 146 0.60 -5.98 6.55
C PHE A 146 0.50 -6.86 5.29
N VAL A 147 0.95 -6.35 4.15
CA VAL A 147 0.86 -7.01 2.82
C VAL A 147 2.03 -7.98 2.58
N ARG A 148 3.13 -7.82 3.32
CA ARG A 148 4.33 -8.68 3.23
C ARG A 148 4.16 -9.93 4.08
#